data_48afda1b99c97a7cb13f60a258a9d20e
#
_entry.id   48afda1b99c97a7cb13f60a258a9d20e
#
_cell.length_a   1.000
_cell.length_b   1.000
_cell.length_c   1.000
_cell.angle_alpha   90.00
_cell.angle_beta   90.00
_cell.angle_gamma   90.00
#
_symmetry.space_group_name_H-M   'P 1'
#
loop_
_entity.id
_entity.type
_entity.pdbx_description
1 polymer ?
#
loop_
_entity_poly.entity_id
_entity_poly.type
_entity_poly.pdbx_seq_one_letter_code
_entity_poly.pdbx_strand_id
1 'polypeptide(L)'
;MSRSVKLAAILLLALSAPALAQTKQSDKPRNYGIGQAATSEQIAGWNIDVRPDGQGAPPGHGSVKQGEQIYLERCAACHGEFGESAGRWPQLAQGQGTLASANPVKTVGSYFPYVSSVFDYVRRAMPFGDAQSLTNDELYAVVAFVLNLNDIVDDKFVLSKETWNKVKMPNENGFYNDDRRTAEKAFWDAKPCMKDCGPPVKITMHAAVLDVTPQDETAKDKTPRKGGVD
;
A
#
# COMPACT_ATOMS: atom_id res chain seq x y z
N MET A 1 44.28 6.11 -65.46
CA MET A 1 44.10 6.23 -63.96
C MET A 1 45.23 5.44 -63.31
N SER A 2 46.08 6.12 -62.60
CA SER A 2 47.35 5.60 -62.06
C SER A 2 47.06 4.52 -60.97
N ARG A 3 47.90 3.48 -60.88
CA ARG A 3 47.83 2.45 -59.81
C ARG A 3 47.87 3.05 -58.39
N SER A 4 48.48 4.18 -58.20
CA SER A 4 48.56 4.88 -56.94
C SER A 4 47.19 5.41 -56.42
N VAL A 5 46.25 5.77 -57.30
CA VAL A 5 44.95 6.29 -56.91
C VAL A 5 44.03 5.13 -56.42
N LYS A 6 44.23 3.93 -56.96
CA LYS A 6 43.46 2.76 -56.50
C LYS A 6 43.88 2.26 -55.11
N LEU A 7 45.18 2.35 -54.80
CA LEU A 7 45.69 2.01 -53.47
C LEU A 7 45.30 3.01 -52.38
N ALA A 8 45.24 4.29 -52.70
CA ALA A 8 44.76 5.35 -51.76
C ALA A 8 43.25 5.19 -51.45
N ALA A 9 42.42 4.79 -52.47
CA ALA A 9 40.98 4.56 -52.24
C ALA A 9 40.70 3.32 -51.36
N ILE A 10 41.54 2.30 -51.45
CA ILE A 10 41.40 1.11 -50.60
C ILE A 10 41.86 1.37 -49.17
N LEU A 11 42.87 2.19 -48.95
CA LEU A 11 43.33 2.58 -47.62
C LEU A 11 42.34 3.45 -46.87
N LEU A 12 41.59 4.34 -47.58
CA LEU A 12 40.60 5.20 -46.99
C LEU A 12 39.30 4.48 -46.59
N LEU A 13 38.96 3.38 -47.26
CA LEU A 13 37.79 2.54 -46.89
C LEU A 13 38.06 1.62 -45.69
N ALA A 14 39.31 1.34 -45.37
CA ALA A 14 39.69 0.51 -44.23
C ALA A 14 39.65 1.28 -42.90
N LEU A 15 39.64 2.61 -42.92
CA LEU A 15 39.65 3.48 -41.72
C LEU A 15 38.27 3.90 -41.24
N SER A 16 37.19 3.53 -41.93
CA SER A 16 35.81 3.91 -41.61
C SER A 16 34.96 2.78 -41.01
N ALA A 17 35.56 1.75 -40.46
CA ALA A 17 34.80 0.82 -39.65
C ALA A 17 34.50 1.44 -38.32
N PRO A 18 33.25 1.82 -37.96
CA PRO A 18 32.94 2.22 -36.64
C PRO A 18 33.16 1.01 -35.73
N ALA A 19 34.06 1.14 -34.80
CA ALA A 19 34.22 0.20 -33.71
C ALA A 19 32.96 0.27 -32.82
N LEU A 20 31.90 -0.42 -33.27
CA LEU A 20 30.79 -0.80 -32.41
C LEU A 20 31.29 -1.85 -31.43
N ALA A 21 32.15 -1.43 -30.53
CA ALA A 21 32.37 -2.15 -29.28
C ALA A 21 31.10 -2.07 -28.48
N GLN A 22 30.09 -2.86 -28.87
CA GLN A 22 29.00 -3.21 -27.97
C GLN A 22 29.65 -4.01 -26.84
N THR A 23 29.92 -3.34 -25.74
CA THR A 23 30.13 -4.02 -24.48
C THR A 23 28.86 -4.81 -24.22
N LYS A 24 28.86 -6.11 -24.54
CA LYS A 24 27.89 -7.04 -24.01
C LYS A 24 27.96 -6.94 -22.51
N GLN A 25 27.07 -6.13 -21.95
CA GLN A 25 26.85 -6.10 -20.51
C GLN A 25 26.50 -7.52 -20.12
N SER A 26 27.35 -8.15 -19.37
CA SER A 26 27.14 -9.52 -18.90
C SER A 26 25.86 -9.54 -18.08
N ASP A 27 24.81 -10.19 -18.58
CA ASP A 27 23.54 -10.41 -17.85
C ASP A 27 23.70 -11.40 -16.67
N LYS A 28 24.93 -11.77 -16.34
CA LYS A 28 25.18 -12.56 -15.15
C LYS A 28 24.95 -11.67 -13.92
N PRO A 29 24.05 -12.07 -13.02
CA PRO A 29 23.85 -11.35 -11.78
C PRO A 29 25.19 -11.18 -11.05
N ARG A 30 25.55 -9.95 -10.73
CA ARG A 30 26.80 -9.67 -10.01
C ARG A 30 26.68 -10.24 -8.61
N ASN A 31 27.49 -11.22 -8.29
CA ASN A 31 27.60 -11.69 -6.91
C ASN A 31 28.57 -10.76 -6.16
N TYR A 32 28.00 -9.95 -5.27
CA TYR A 32 28.77 -8.99 -4.46
C TYR A 32 29.34 -9.61 -3.19
N GLY A 33 29.11 -10.90 -2.94
CA GLY A 33 29.54 -11.57 -1.71
C GLY A 33 28.81 -11.11 -0.45
N ILE A 34 27.64 -10.46 -0.60
CA ILE A 34 26.82 -9.94 0.50
C ILE A 34 25.58 -10.83 0.66
N GLY A 35 25.26 -11.13 1.91
CA GLY A 35 24.11 -11.97 2.23
C GLY A 35 24.37 -13.46 2.01
N GLN A 36 23.34 -14.25 2.28
CA GLN A 36 23.34 -15.70 2.10
C GLN A 36 22.05 -16.14 1.43
N ALA A 37 22.04 -17.33 0.83
CA ALA A 37 20.80 -17.89 0.29
C ALA A 37 19.77 -18.09 1.41
N ALA A 38 18.53 -17.66 1.17
CA ALA A 38 17.45 -17.88 2.10
C ALA A 38 17.10 -19.38 2.17
N THR A 39 16.81 -19.88 3.36
CA THR A 39 16.30 -21.25 3.54
C THR A 39 14.84 -21.36 3.09
N SER A 40 14.37 -22.59 2.88
CA SER A 40 12.96 -22.84 2.53
C SER A 40 12.00 -22.28 3.59
N GLU A 41 12.35 -22.40 4.86
CA GLU A 41 11.56 -21.92 5.99
C GLU A 41 11.51 -20.38 6.01
N GLN A 42 12.63 -19.72 5.74
CA GLN A 42 12.69 -18.27 5.62
C GLN A 42 11.80 -17.78 4.46
N ILE A 43 11.89 -18.45 3.31
CA ILE A 43 11.03 -18.13 2.16
C ILE A 43 9.56 -18.35 2.50
N ALA A 44 9.20 -19.48 3.11
CA ALA A 44 7.82 -19.79 3.48
C ALA A 44 7.21 -18.78 4.45
N GLY A 45 8.00 -18.24 5.39
CA GLY A 45 7.54 -17.20 6.32
C GLY A 45 7.19 -15.87 5.64
N TRP A 46 7.77 -15.56 4.50
CA TRP A 46 7.50 -14.34 3.73
C TRP A 46 6.53 -14.55 2.57
N ASN A 47 6.46 -15.76 2.01
CA ASN A 47 5.60 -16.08 0.88
C ASN A 47 4.17 -16.41 1.32
N ILE A 48 3.55 -15.40 1.93
CA ILE A 48 2.17 -15.47 2.44
C ILE A 48 1.23 -14.51 1.72
N ASP A 49 1.60 -14.03 0.53
CA ASP A 49 0.83 -13.08 -0.26
C ASP A 49 -0.52 -13.66 -0.70
N VAL A 50 -1.54 -12.81 -0.67
CA VAL A 50 -2.87 -13.14 -1.17
C VAL A 50 -3.23 -12.18 -2.30
N ARG A 51 -3.54 -12.74 -3.47
CA ARG A 51 -3.92 -11.97 -4.64
C ARG A 51 -5.39 -11.54 -4.59
N PRO A 52 -5.79 -10.52 -5.38
CA PRO A 52 -7.19 -10.08 -5.45
C PRO A 52 -8.19 -11.21 -5.78
N ASP A 53 -7.79 -12.18 -6.57
CA ASP A 53 -8.57 -13.36 -6.94
C ASP A 53 -8.62 -14.46 -5.86
N GLY A 54 -7.98 -14.24 -4.72
CA GLY A 54 -7.89 -15.20 -3.60
C GLY A 54 -6.79 -16.24 -3.77
N GLN A 55 -5.98 -16.19 -4.83
CA GLN A 55 -4.81 -17.08 -4.92
C GLN A 55 -3.82 -16.75 -3.81
N GLY A 56 -3.30 -17.78 -3.14
CA GLY A 56 -2.40 -17.63 -1.98
C GLY A 56 -3.13 -17.55 -0.63
N ALA A 57 -4.46 -17.41 -0.61
CA ALA A 57 -5.21 -17.48 0.63
C ALA A 57 -5.04 -18.87 1.29
N PRO A 58 -4.75 -18.92 2.60
CA PRO A 58 -4.55 -20.19 3.30
C PRO A 58 -5.86 -20.99 3.36
N PRO A 59 -5.80 -22.30 3.63
CA PRO A 59 -7.00 -23.06 3.97
C PRO A 59 -7.66 -22.49 5.23
N GLY A 60 -9.00 -22.37 5.22
CA GLY A 60 -9.76 -21.89 6.36
C GLY A 60 -11.06 -21.21 5.93
N HIS A 61 -11.88 -20.86 6.91
CA HIS A 61 -13.13 -20.13 6.74
C HIS A 61 -13.53 -19.47 8.05
N GLY A 62 -14.35 -18.43 8.01
CA GLY A 62 -14.86 -17.78 9.19
C GLY A 62 -16.14 -16.98 8.91
N SER A 63 -17.09 -17.05 9.84
CA SER A 63 -18.36 -16.32 9.76
C SER A 63 -18.24 -14.94 10.41
N VAL A 64 -19.11 -14.02 10.00
CA VAL A 64 -19.26 -12.70 10.63
C VAL A 64 -19.45 -12.83 12.13
N LYS A 65 -20.34 -13.73 12.58
CA LYS A 65 -20.62 -13.93 14.02
C LYS A 65 -19.40 -14.40 14.82
N GLN A 66 -18.56 -15.29 14.26
CA GLN A 66 -17.30 -15.69 14.90
C GLN A 66 -16.32 -14.52 14.94
N GLY A 67 -16.24 -13.76 13.84
CA GLY A 67 -15.38 -12.58 13.73
C GLY A 67 -15.73 -11.49 14.72
N GLU A 68 -17.01 -11.26 15.00
CA GLU A 68 -17.46 -10.31 15.99
C GLU A 68 -16.85 -10.60 17.38
N GLN A 69 -16.93 -11.85 17.84
CA GLN A 69 -16.38 -12.24 19.13
C GLN A 69 -14.88 -11.99 19.21
N ILE A 70 -14.13 -12.44 18.22
CA ILE A 70 -12.67 -12.28 18.16
C ILE A 70 -12.30 -10.79 18.05
N TYR A 71 -13.04 -10.03 17.27
CA TYR A 71 -12.82 -8.60 17.10
C TYR A 71 -13.00 -7.84 18.40
N LEU A 72 -14.07 -8.10 19.15
CA LEU A 72 -14.32 -7.48 20.44
C LEU A 72 -13.21 -7.78 21.46
N GLU A 73 -12.66 -8.97 21.43
CA GLU A 73 -11.59 -9.38 22.34
C GLU A 73 -10.21 -8.82 21.96
N ARG A 74 -9.91 -8.69 20.66
CA ARG A 74 -8.53 -8.47 20.18
C ARG A 74 -8.32 -7.20 19.37
N CYS A 75 -9.38 -6.54 18.93
CA CYS A 75 -9.30 -5.40 18.01
C CYS A 75 -10.01 -4.15 18.55
N ALA A 76 -11.15 -4.32 19.21
CA ALA A 76 -12.03 -3.23 19.61
C ALA A 76 -11.36 -2.23 20.60
N ALA A 77 -10.42 -2.68 21.40
CA ALA A 77 -9.69 -1.80 22.33
C ALA A 77 -8.96 -0.64 21.61
N CYS A 78 -8.57 -0.86 20.34
CA CYS A 78 -7.92 0.15 19.51
C CYS A 78 -8.85 0.71 18.44
N HIS A 79 -9.69 -0.12 17.82
CA HIS A 79 -10.48 0.27 16.66
C HIS A 79 -11.93 0.63 16.97
N GLY A 80 -12.37 0.53 18.25
CA GLY A 80 -13.77 0.69 18.64
C GLY A 80 -14.59 -0.56 18.34
N GLU A 81 -15.74 -0.70 19.01
CA GLU A 81 -16.62 -1.88 18.84
C GLU A 81 -17.25 -1.96 17.45
N PHE A 82 -17.46 -0.80 16.81
CA PHE A 82 -18.05 -0.66 15.49
C PHE A 82 -17.03 -0.20 14.43
N GLY A 83 -15.73 -0.29 14.73
CA GLY A 83 -14.67 0.14 13.82
C GLY A 83 -14.54 1.67 13.69
N GLU A 84 -15.09 2.42 14.64
CA GLU A 84 -15.14 3.88 14.66
C GLU A 84 -13.83 4.55 15.10
N SER A 85 -12.87 3.79 15.56
CA SER A 85 -11.64 4.21 16.23
C SER A 85 -11.78 4.41 17.74
N ALA A 86 -10.72 4.11 18.47
CA ALA A 86 -10.57 4.46 19.87
C ALA A 86 -9.29 5.31 20.02
N GLY A 87 -9.47 6.63 20.21
CA GLY A 87 -8.37 7.58 20.35
C GLY A 87 -7.60 7.81 19.05
N ARG A 88 -6.30 7.51 19.02
CA ARG A 88 -5.42 7.78 17.87
C ARG A 88 -5.40 6.70 16.77
N TRP A 89 -6.07 5.60 16.99
CA TRP A 89 -6.02 4.47 16.08
C TRP A 89 -6.90 4.69 14.84
N PRO A 90 -6.53 4.14 13.67
CA PRO A 90 -7.30 4.38 12.47
C PRO A 90 -8.69 3.74 12.53
N GLN A 91 -9.65 4.47 12.01
CA GLN A 91 -11.01 4.01 11.78
C GLN A 91 -11.03 2.91 10.71
N LEU A 92 -11.81 1.84 10.94
CA LEU A 92 -11.95 0.72 10.02
C LEU A 92 -13.27 0.73 9.24
N ALA A 93 -14.28 1.38 9.78
CA ALA A 93 -15.63 1.44 9.20
C ALA A 93 -16.04 2.88 8.87
N GLN A 94 -17.15 3.02 8.12
CA GLN A 94 -17.68 4.30 7.63
C GLN A 94 -16.82 4.93 6.51
N GLY A 95 -17.00 6.24 6.26
CA GLY A 95 -16.23 6.99 5.27
C GLY A 95 -16.73 6.84 3.83
N GLN A 96 -17.80 6.10 3.58
CA GLN A 96 -18.39 5.94 2.25
C GLN A 96 -18.77 7.30 1.66
N GLY A 97 -18.44 7.53 0.40
CA GLY A 97 -18.71 8.79 -0.31
C GLY A 97 -17.82 9.97 0.05
N THR A 98 -16.87 9.83 1.00
CA THR A 98 -16.01 10.94 1.45
C THR A 98 -14.74 11.11 0.62
N LEU A 99 -14.37 10.17 -0.24
CA LEU A 99 -13.06 10.16 -0.93
C LEU A 99 -12.81 11.41 -1.78
N ALA A 100 -13.86 12.03 -2.33
CA ALA A 100 -13.76 13.27 -3.10
C ALA A 100 -13.87 14.55 -2.25
N SER A 101 -14.03 14.43 -0.94
CA SER A 101 -14.13 15.59 -0.04
C SER A 101 -12.77 16.19 0.30
N ALA A 102 -12.76 17.38 0.90
CA ALA A 102 -11.54 18.01 1.38
C ALA A 102 -10.86 17.22 2.52
N ASN A 103 -11.63 16.42 3.25
CA ASN A 103 -11.14 15.57 4.34
C ASN A 103 -11.67 14.14 4.16
N PRO A 104 -11.06 13.34 3.28
CA PRO A 104 -11.52 11.98 3.00
C PRO A 104 -11.24 11.05 4.20
N VAL A 105 -12.24 10.27 4.57
CA VAL A 105 -12.12 9.21 5.59
C VAL A 105 -11.83 7.89 4.87
N LYS A 106 -10.60 7.40 4.99
CA LYS A 106 -10.10 6.22 4.30
C LYS A 106 -10.21 5.01 5.22
N THR A 107 -11.21 4.16 4.97
CA THR A 107 -11.48 2.95 5.73
C THR A 107 -11.47 1.71 4.82
N VAL A 108 -11.76 0.55 5.39
CA VAL A 108 -11.96 -0.67 4.62
C VAL A 108 -13.13 -0.50 3.64
N GLY A 109 -14.23 0.12 4.06
CA GLY A 109 -15.44 0.29 3.23
C GLY A 109 -15.38 1.45 2.25
N SER A 110 -14.49 2.42 2.45
CA SER A 110 -14.42 3.58 1.56
C SER A 110 -13.23 3.52 0.59
N TYR A 111 -12.10 2.95 0.98
CA TYR A 111 -10.84 3.11 0.25
C TYR A 111 -10.24 1.82 -0.30
N PHE A 112 -10.30 0.72 0.45
CA PHE A 112 -9.65 -0.53 0.03
C PHE A 112 -10.28 -1.10 -1.24
N PRO A 113 -9.49 -1.39 -2.29
CA PRO A 113 -10.03 -1.90 -3.55
C PRO A 113 -10.31 -3.41 -3.51
N TYR A 114 -9.61 -4.17 -2.67
CA TYR A 114 -9.68 -5.63 -2.66
C TYR A 114 -9.74 -6.18 -1.24
N VAL A 115 -10.49 -7.25 -1.06
CA VAL A 115 -10.52 -7.98 0.22
C VAL A 115 -9.16 -8.55 0.57
N SER A 116 -8.34 -8.89 -0.43
CA SER A 116 -6.97 -9.37 -0.23
C SER A 116 -6.09 -8.35 0.51
N SER A 117 -6.27 -7.07 0.24
CA SER A 117 -5.51 -6.01 0.93
C SER A 117 -5.82 -5.96 2.42
N VAL A 118 -7.10 -6.13 2.79
CA VAL A 118 -7.52 -6.20 4.19
C VAL A 118 -7.00 -7.47 4.85
N PHE A 119 -7.20 -8.61 4.20
CA PHE A 119 -6.80 -9.92 4.69
C PHE A 119 -5.29 -10.01 4.93
N ASP A 120 -4.50 -9.57 3.95
CA ASP A 120 -3.04 -9.60 4.03
C ASP A 120 -2.53 -8.67 5.14
N TYR A 121 -3.12 -7.47 5.27
CA TYR A 121 -2.74 -6.53 6.32
C TYR A 121 -3.03 -7.09 7.72
N VAL A 122 -4.22 -7.65 7.94
CA VAL A 122 -4.57 -8.28 9.23
C VAL A 122 -3.63 -9.44 9.50
N ARG A 123 -3.38 -10.31 8.52
CA ARG A 123 -2.49 -11.46 8.67
C ARG A 123 -1.07 -11.08 9.07
N ARG A 124 -0.52 -10.03 8.45
CA ARG A 124 0.89 -9.64 8.65
C ARG A 124 1.13 -8.76 9.85
N ALA A 125 0.19 -7.89 10.20
CA ALA A 125 0.43 -6.76 11.08
C ALA A 125 -0.50 -6.68 12.29
N MET A 126 -1.61 -7.41 12.30
CA MET A 126 -2.61 -7.33 13.37
C MET A 126 -2.78 -8.66 14.12
N PRO A 127 -3.10 -8.62 15.42
CA PRO A 127 -3.20 -7.46 16.30
C PRO A 127 -1.86 -6.73 16.48
N PHE A 128 -1.89 -5.41 16.62
CA PHE A 128 -0.66 -4.62 16.79
C PHE A 128 0.12 -5.07 18.05
N GLY A 129 1.39 -5.44 17.85
CA GLY A 129 2.24 -5.98 18.92
C GLY A 129 2.14 -7.50 19.09
N ASP A 130 1.17 -8.18 18.43
CA ASP A 130 0.99 -9.62 18.45
C ASP A 130 0.63 -10.17 17.06
N ALA A 131 1.36 -9.68 16.05
CA ALA A 131 1.16 -10.02 14.65
C ALA A 131 1.29 -11.51 14.37
N GLN A 132 0.52 -12.03 13.43
CA GLN A 132 0.50 -13.45 13.01
C GLN A 132 0.08 -14.43 14.12
N SER A 133 -0.59 -13.95 15.17
CA SER A 133 -1.11 -14.78 16.26
C SER A 133 -2.51 -15.36 16.00
N LEU A 134 -3.21 -14.88 14.99
CA LEU A 134 -4.51 -15.42 14.59
C LEU A 134 -4.34 -16.71 13.79
N THR A 135 -5.15 -17.72 14.11
CA THR A 135 -5.30 -18.88 13.24
C THR A 135 -5.92 -18.48 11.90
N ASN A 136 -5.84 -19.33 10.89
CA ASN A 136 -6.45 -19.03 9.60
C ASN A 136 -7.97 -18.78 9.71
N ASP A 137 -8.68 -19.58 10.49
CA ASP A 137 -10.14 -19.43 10.64
C ASP A 137 -10.49 -18.15 11.41
N GLU A 138 -9.73 -17.78 12.44
CA GLU A 138 -9.90 -16.50 13.12
C GLU A 138 -9.64 -15.32 12.21
N LEU A 139 -8.62 -15.40 11.37
CA LEU A 139 -8.31 -14.38 10.38
C LEU A 139 -9.46 -14.19 9.37
N TYR A 140 -9.99 -15.29 8.82
CA TYR A 140 -11.17 -15.25 7.94
C TYR A 140 -12.37 -14.64 8.65
N ALA A 141 -12.61 -15.04 9.89
CA ALA A 141 -13.74 -14.55 10.68
C ALA A 141 -13.64 -13.06 10.97
N VAL A 142 -12.49 -12.57 11.45
CA VAL A 142 -12.28 -11.13 11.73
C VAL A 142 -12.43 -10.30 10.46
N VAL A 143 -11.87 -10.75 9.35
CA VAL A 143 -12.04 -10.04 8.06
C VAL A 143 -13.50 -10.04 7.62
N ALA A 144 -14.24 -11.15 7.76
CA ALA A 144 -15.67 -11.19 7.47
C ALA A 144 -16.45 -10.17 8.32
N PHE A 145 -16.14 -10.05 9.60
CA PHE A 145 -16.78 -9.08 10.48
C PHE A 145 -16.45 -7.63 10.10
N VAL A 146 -15.19 -7.32 9.80
CA VAL A 146 -14.81 -5.97 9.36
C VAL A 146 -15.49 -5.60 8.04
N LEU A 147 -15.67 -6.55 7.12
CA LEU A 147 -16.46 -6.33 5.90
C LEU A 147 -17.94 -6.05 6.23
N ASN A 148 -18.50 -6.76 7.21
CA ASN A 148 -19.88 -6.57 7.67
C ASN A 148 -20.08 -5.21 8.35
N LEU A 149 -19.15 -4.76 9.19
CA LEU A 149 -19.15 -3.40 9.76
C LEU A 149 -19.22 -2.27 8.72
N ASN A 150 -18.84 -2.58 7.48
CA ASN A 150 -18.88 -1.67 6.34
C ASN A 150 -20.05 -1.94 5.37
N ASP A 151 -21.02 -2.75 5.75
CA ASP A 151 -22.17 -3.13 4.92
C ASP A 151 -21.80 -3.80 3.57
N ILE A 152 -20.62 -4.41 3.49
CA ILE A 152 -20.12 -5.08 2.28
C ILE A 152 -20.68 -6.50 2.18
N VAL A 153 -20.89 -7.14 3.32
CA VAL A 153 -21.45 -8.49 3.43
C VAL A 153 -22.51 -8.53 4.54
N ASP A 154 -23.46 -9.47 4.44
CA ASP A 154 -24.50 -9.66 5.45
C ASP A 154 -24.04 -10.46 6.67
N ASP A 155 -24.85 -10.46 7.74
CA ASP A 155 -24.55 -11.12 9.03
C ASP A 155 -24.36 -12.64 8.94
N LYS A 156 -24.88 -13.27 7.89
CA LYS A 156 -24.80 -14.72 7.67
C LYS A 156 -23.61 -15.11 6.80
N PHE A 157 -22.86 -14.13 6.33
CA PHE A 157 -21.76 -14.38 5.42
C PHE A 157 -20.64 -15.19 6.10
N VAL A 158 -20.08 -16.12 5.33
CA VAL A 158 -18.89 -16.87 5.69
C VAL A 158 -17.83 -16.61 4.66
N LEU A 159 -16.72 -16.02 5.07
CA LEU A 159 -15.57 -15.79 4.19
C LEU A 159 -14.73 -17.08 4.12
N SER A 160 -14.44 -17.49 2.90
CA SER A 160 -13.57 -18.63 2.58
C SER A 160 -13.01 -18.43 1.16
N LYS A 161 -12.16 -19.35 0.69
CA LYS A 161 -11.68 -19.33 -0.72
C LYS A 161 -12.84 -19.41 -1.72
N GLU A 162 -13.89 -20.17 -1.42
CA GLU A 162 -15.05 -20.40 -2.30
C GLU A 162 -15.98 -19.18 -2.36
N THR A 163 -15.99 -18.38 -1.29
CA THR A 163 -16.83 -17.17 -1.21
C THR A 163 -16.05 -15.89 -1.49
N TRP A 164 -14.73 -15.96 -1.61
CA TRP A 164 -13.84 -14.82 -1.81
C TRP A 164 -14.29 -13.88 -2.92
N ASN A 165 -14.54 -14.42 -4.11
CA ASN A 165 -14.95 -13.63 -5.28
C ASN A 165 -16.40 -13.10 -5.22
N LYS A 166 -17.15 -13.44 -4.18
CA LYS A 166 -18.49 -12.87 -3.93
C LYS A 166 -18.41 -11.50 -3.25
N VAL A 167 -17.30 -11.20 -2.59
CA VAL A 167 -17.08 -9.90 -1.96
C VAL A 167 -16.81 -8.86 -3.04
N LYS A 168 -17.60 -7.77 -3.02
CA LYS A 168 -17.44 -6.63 -3.94
C LYS A 168 -17.11 -5.40 -3.13
N MET A 169 -15.86 -4.97 -3.21
CA MET A 169 -15.41 -3.79 -2.48
C MET A 169 -15.95 -2.52 -3.15
N PRO A 170 -16.46 -1.54 -2.38
CA PRO A 170 -17.04 -0.31 -2.95
C PRO A 170 -16.06 0.49 -3.82
N ASN A 171 -14.77 0.44 -3.52
CA ASN A 171 -13.73 1.16 -4.25
C ASN A 171 -12.91 0.28 -5.22
N GLU A 172 -13.47 -0.87 -5.63
CA GLU A 172 -12.80 -1.82 -6.55
C GLU A 172 -12.27 -1.15 -7.82
N ASN A 173 -13.02 -0.18 -8.36
CA ASN A 173 -12.68 0.55 -9.58
C ASN A 173 -12.19 1.99 -9.33
N GLY A 174 -11.88 2.34 -8.08
CA GLY A 174 -11.49 3.71 -7.71
C GLY A 174 -10.02 4.04 -7.98
N PHE A 175 -9.22 3.06 -8.37
CA PHE A 175 -7.81 3.26 -8.68
C PHE A 175 -7.59 3.26 -10.19
N TYR A 176 -6.76 4.19 -10.66
CA TYR A 176 -6.39 4.32 -12.07
C TYR A 176 -4.86 4.32 -12.22
N ASN A 177 -4.41 4.03 -13.43
CA ASN A 177 -2.98 4.04 -13.72
C ASN A 177 -2.43 5.46 -13.60
N ASP A 178 -1.30 5.57 -12.95
CA ASP A 178 -0.59 6.82 -12.76
C ASP A 178 -0.04 7.34 -14.10
N ASP A 179 -0.41 8.54 -14.47
CA ASP A 179 0.00 9.22 -15.70
C ASP A 179 1.12 10.23 -15.50
N ARG A 180 1.83 10.20 -14.35
CA ARG A 180 2.87 11.17 -13.97
C ARG A 180 3.91 11.41 -15.06
N ARG A 181 4.21 10.40 -15.87
CA ARG A 181 5.15 10.53 -16.99
C ARG A 181 4.70 11.57 -18.02
N THR A 182 3.41 11.81 -18.11
CA THR A 182 2.80 12.80 -19.01
C THR A 182 2.41 14.06 -18.25
N ALA A 183 1.66 13.91 -17.17
CA ALA A 183 1.11 15.04 -16.40
C ALA A 183 2.21 15.83 -15.66
N GLU A 184 3.26 15.15 -15.18
CA GLU A 184 4.31 15.77 -14.38
C GLU A 184 5.59 16.07 -15.19
N LYS A 185 5.58 15.87 -16.51
CA LYS A 185 6.76 16.09 -17.36
C LYS A 185 7.37 17.49 -17.20
N ALA A 186 6.52 18.50 -17.03
CA ALA A 186 6.98 19.89 -16.84
C ALA A 186 7.86 20.07 -15.58
N PHE A 187 7.72 19.21 -14.57
CA PHE A 187 8.52 19.27 -13.35
C PHE A 187 9.89 18.60 -13.52
N TRP A 188 10.02 17.66 -14.45
CA TRP A 188 11.28 16.92 -14.67
C TRP A 188 12.35 17.76 -15.37
N ASP A 189 11.90 18.61 -16.28
CA ASP A 189 12.78 19.50 -17.09
C ASP A 189 12.91 20.91 -16.48
N ALA A 190 12.19 21.18 -15.38
CA ALA A 190 12.20 22.50 -14.76
C ALA A 190 13.54 22.75 -14.04
N LYS A 191 14.16 23.88 -14.35
CA LYS A 191 15.22 24.40 -13.50
C LYS A 191 14.61 24.77 -12.15
N PRO A 192 15.06 24.22 -11.03
CA PRO A 192 14.49 24.53 -9.74
C PRO A 192 14.64 26.02 -9.46
N CYS A 193 13.54 26.67 -9.14
CA CYS A 193 13.56 28.04 -8.66
C CYS A 193 14.13 28.03 -7.23
N MET A 194 15.18 28.81 -6.98
CA MET A 194 15.87 28.83 -5.69
C MET A 194 15.61 30.10 -4.88
N LYS A 195 14.95 31.11 -5.46
CA LYS A 195 14.68 32.38 -4.79
C LYS A 195 13.40 33.01 -5.32
N ASP A 196 12.54 33.47 -4.43
CA ASP A 196 11.30 34.19 -4.73
C ASP A 196 10.39 33.45 -5.72
N CYS A 197 10.26 32.13 -5.56
CA CYS A 197 9.64 31.22 -6.51
C CYS A 197 8.11 31.27 -6.56
N GLY A 198 7.48 31.99 -5.68
CA GLY A 198 6.04 32.12 -5.60
C GLY A 198 5.58 33.17 -4.60
N PRO A 199 4.29 33.39 -4.48
CA PRO A 199 3.73 34.30 -3.49
C PRO A 199 4.10 33.84 -2.07
N PRO A 200 4.11 34.76 -1.08
CA PRO A 200 4.38 34.41 0.31
C PRO A 200 3.48 33.27 0.77
N VAL A 201 4.08 32.26 1.39
CA VAL A 201 3.34 31.12 1.91
C VAL A 201 2.43 31.59 3.04
N LYS A 202 1.14 31.26 2.95
CA LYS A 202 0.17 31.44 4.02
C LYS A 202 -0.20 30.08 4.58
N ILE A 203 -0.12 29.94 5.91
CA ILE A 203 -0.65 28.75 6.59
C ILE A 203 -2.16 28.87 6.59
N THR A 204 -2.86 27.98 5.87
CA THR A 204 -4.32 28.00 5.76
C THR A 204 -4.97 26.92 6.62
N MET A 205 -4.20 25.89 7.04
CA MET A 205 -4.67 24.78 7.86
C MET A 205 -3.48 24.21 8.63
N HIS A 206 -3.73 23.70 9.82
CA HIS A 206 -2.78 22.91 10.59
C HIS A 206 -3.25 21.45 10.58
N ALA A 207 -2.31 20.52 10.44
CA ALA A 207 -2.57 19.12 10.77
C ALA A 207 -2.90 19.00 12.26
N ALA A 208 -3.65 17.97 12.65
CA ALA A 208 -3.89 17.68 14.06
C ALA A 208 -2.56 17.57 14.81
N VAL A 209 -2.48 18.20 15.97
CA VAL A 209 -1.34 17.99 16.87
C VAL A 209 -1.54 16.62 17.50
N LEU A 210 -0.74 15.65 17.06
CA LEU A 210 -0.69 14.35 17.71
C LEU A 210 0.17 14.50 18.97
N ASP A 211 -0.47 14.48 20.14
CA ASP A 211 0.22 14.34 21.39
C ASP A 211 0.65 12.88 21.57
N VAL A 212 1.91 12.63 21.29
CA VAL A 212 2.50 11.27 21.38
C VAL A 212 3.28 11.05 22.67
N THR A 213 3.32 12.05 23.57
CA THR A 213 4.09 11.99 24.81
C THR A 213 3.12 11.98 26.00
N PRO A 214 3.05 10.88 26.79
CA PRO A 214 2.15 10.79 27.95
C PRO A 214 2.35 11.87 29.02
N GLN A 215 3.44 12.62 28.96
CA GLN A 215 3.77 13.67 29.95
C GLN A 215 3.25 15.05 29.56
N ASP A 216 2.72 15.23 28.36
CA ASP A 216 2.24 16.53 27.89
C ASP A 216 0.80 16.86 28.32
N GLU A 217 0.19 16.07 29.22
CA GLU A 217 -1.12 16.37 29.82
C GLU A 217 -1.17 17.70 30.57
N THR A 218 -0.01 18.33 30.78
CA THR A 218 0.08 19.66 31.45
C THR A 218 0.00 20.83 30.47
N ALA A 219 0.15 20.62 29.17
CA ALA A 219 -0.08 21.63 28.15
C ALA A 219 -1.59 21.75 27.90
N LYS A 220 -2.27 22.51 28.74
CA LYS A 220 -3.69 22.88 28.61
C LYS A 220 -3.87 23.77 27.37
N ASP A 221 -3.77 23.21 26.17
CA ASP A 221 -4.30 23.88 24.99
C ASP A 221 -5.82 23.71 24.97
N LYS A 222 -6.50 24.80 25.39
CA LYS A 222 -7.97 24.89 25.46
C LYS A 222 -8.62 25.21 24.12
N THR A 223 -7.94 24.99 22.99
CA THR A 223 -8.53 25.21 21.67
C THR A 223 -9.40 24.01 21.30
N PRO A 224 -10.70 24.22 21.00
CA PRO A 224 -11.54 23.12 20.51
C PRO A 224 -10.98 22.58 19.20
N ARG A 225 -10.58 21.32 19.19
CA ARG A 225 -10.16 20.62 17.97
C ARG A 225 -11.35 20.53 17.01
N LYS A 226 -11.36 21.37 15.98
CA LYS A 226 -12.28 21.22 14.86
C LYS A 226 -11.61 20.39 13.78
N GLY A 227 -12.00 19.12 13.68
CA GLY A 227 -11.79 18.29 12.50
C GLY A 227 -10.35 17.81 12.29
N GLY A 228 -9.73 17.24 13.30
CA GLY A 228 -8.57 16.35 13.10
C GLY A 228 -9.03 14.92 13.17
N VAL A 229 -8.43 14.05 12.38
CA VAL A 229 -8.48 12.61 12.60
C VAL A 229 -7.66 12.37 13.83
N ASP A 230 -8.32 12.11 14.96
CA ASP A 230 -7.66 11.63 16.19
C ASP A 230 -7.13 10.21 15.96
#